data_6fc0c6fbcf487740f030092b7d1d33ee
#
_entry.id   6fc0c6fbcf487740f030092b7d1d33ee
#
_cell.length_a   1.000
_cell.length_b   1.000
_cell.length_c   1.000
_cell.angle_alpha   90.00
_cell.angle_beta   90.00
_cell.angle_gamma   90.00
#
_symmetry.space_group_name_H-M   'P 1'
#
loop_
_entity.id
_entity.type
_entity.pdbx_description
1 polymer ?
#
loop_
_entity_poly.entity_id
_entity_poly.type
_entity_poly.pdbx_seq_one_letter_code
_entity_poly.pdbx_strand_id
1 'polypeptide(L)'
;MPSEADVAKIRKDLDAYEAARASAVWQVRWRVPLFVGLVLVIVALIAWLFNKVADPNEQWFSTPHVFLYVIGFVAAILLYFRAIRPATRLQQSFRETLVPIIFGFIGDMRYQHDVTPHSFDRLPRETVGGFTMSRFDDIISGRYEGFPFELYEADLWDGGATKNKATTFKGVVVAFETIEPFPGILVAARRADGIVGFFRGMFAAKMQEMSSGVPELDAIYEFRSDNIEAARPLVTGRLAQALKWLGETWPDDPARIALNGSDGFLLLPETRNLFELPAISVPLDYKTHVAPMIADMGAILATAALVRKIGAKDEA
;
A
#
# COMPACT_ATOMS: atom_id res chain seq x y z
N MET A 1 -14.08 -3.86 -15.31
CA MET A 1 -15.03 -3.23 -14.37
C MET A 1 -16.01 -4.28 -13.86
N PRO A 2 -16.44 -4.23 -12.60
CA PRO A 2 -17.40 -5.18 -12.05
C PRO A 2 -18.75 -5.09 -12.77
N SER A 3 -19.40 -6.24 -12.96
CA SER A 3 -20.76 -6.31 -13.47
C SER A 3 -21.78 -5.80 -12.42
N GLU A 4 -23.03 -5.54 -12.84
CA GLU A 4 -24.09 -5.17 -11.89
C GLU A 4 -24.32 -6.26 -10.83
N ALA A 5 -24.14 -7.54 -11.20
CA ALA A 5 -24.24 -8.66 -10.26
C ALA A 5 -23.10 -8.64 -9.24
N ASP A 6 -21.86 -8.32 -9.66
CA ASP A 6 -20.72 -8.17 -8.74
C ASP A 6 -20.94 -7.01 -7.78
N VAL A 7 -21.42 -5.88 -8.27
CA VAL A 7 -21.76 -4.71 -7.44
C VAL A 7 -22.83 -5.04 -6.40
N ALA A 8 -23.87 -5.79 -6.82
CA ALA A 8 -24.93 -6.21 -5.89
C ALA A 8 -24.41 -7.16 -4.81
N LYS A 9 -23.50 -8.08 -5.20
CA LYS A 9 -22.82 -8.98 -4.25
C LYS A 9 -21.93 -8.20 -3.28
N ILE A 10 -21.09 -7.30 -3.79
CA ILE A 10 -20.22 -6.44 -2.97
C ILE A 10 -21.04 -5.67 -1.94
N ARG A 11 -22.17 -5.04 -2.35
CA ARG A 11 -23.05 -4.31 -1.42
C ARG A 11 -23.60 -5.21 -0.33
N LYS A 12 -24.10 -6.40 -0.68
CA LYS A 12 -24.63 -7.37 0.29
C LYS A 12 -23.58 -7.79 1.32
N ASP A 13 -22.34 -8.04 0.86
CA ASP A 13 -21.25 -8.45 1.73
C ASP A 13 -20.77 -7.29 2.62
N LEU A 14 -20.82 -6.05 2.10
CA LEU A 14 -20.60 -4.84 2.88
C LEU A 14 -21.66 -4.63 3.98
N ASP A 15 -22.92 -4.86 3.68
CA ASP A 15 -24.01 -4.76 4.68
C ASP A 15 -23.79 -5.76 5.82
N ALA A 16 -23.38 -6.99 5.50
CA ALA A 16 -23.05 -8.01 6.49
C ALA A 16 -21.83 -7.59 7.36
N TYR A 17 -20.82 -7.02 6.73
CA TYR A 17 -19.67 -6.47 7.44
C TYR A 17 -20.06 -5.30 8.35
N GLU A 18 -20.87 -4.34 7.87
CA GLU A 18 -21.35 -3.20 8.67
C GLU A 18 -22.11 -3.64 9.90
N ALA A 19 -22.93 -4.68 9.81
CA ALA A 19 -23.60 -5.25 10.96
C ALA A 19 -22.60 -5.79 12.01
N ALA A 20 -21.55 -6.48 11.56
CA ALA A 20 -20.47 -6.98 12.44
C ALA A 20 -19.68 -5.82 13.05
N ARG A 21 -19.34 -4.79 12.25
CA ARG A 21 -18.65 -3.58 12.69
C ARG A 21 -19.44 -2.83 13.76
N ALA A 22 -20.72 -2.56 13.51
CA ALA A 22 -21.59 -1.87 14.45
C ALA A 22 -21.68 -2.63 15.78
N SER A 23 -21.79 -3.97 15.72
CA SER A 23 -21.78 -4.83 16.90
C SER A 23 -20.46 -4.74 17.68
N ALA A 24 -19.31 -4.79 16.97
CA ALA A 24 -17.99 -4.69 17.60
C ALA A 24 -17.79 -3.32 18.27
N VAL A 25 -18.13 -2.23 17.58
CA VAL A 25 -18.04 -0.86 18.12
C VAL A 25 -18.93 -0.69 19.34
N TRP A 26 -20.17 -1.19 19.28
CA TRP A 26 -21.09 -1.17 20.41
C TRP A 26 -20.54 -1.95 21.61
N GLN A 27 -19.98 -3.14 21.38
CA GLN A 27 -19.35 -3.94 22.45
C GLN A 27 -18.18 -3.18 23.11
N VAL A 28 -17.32 -2.53 22.35
CA VAL A 28 -16.21 -1.73 22.88
C VAL A 28 -16.72 -0.56 23.71
N ARG A 29 -17.74 0.16 23.18
CA ARG A 29 -18.36 1.32 23.87
C ARG A 29 -18.84 1.00 25.28
N TRP A 30 -19.37 -0.22 25.50
CA TRP A 30 -19.87 -0.63 26.82
C TRP A 30 -18.83 -1.38 27.64
N ARG A 31 -18.00 -2.22 27.04
CA ARG A 31 -16.99 -3.02 27.76
C ARG A 31 -15.90 -2.16 28.38
N VAL A 32 -15.44 -1.12 27.68
CA VAL A 32 -14.37 -0.26 28.19
C VAL A 32 -14.78 0.42 29.50
N PRO A 33 -15.87 1.22 29.57
CA PRO A 33 -16.26 1.86 30.84
C PRO A 33 -16.65 0.84 31.91
N LEU A 34 -17.27 -0.29 31.54
CA LEU A 34 -17.63 -1.34 32.49
C LEU A 34 -16.38 -1.93 33.17
N PHE A 35 -15.36 -2.33 32.40
CA PHE A 35 -14.16 -2.97 32.95
C PHE A 35 -13.29 -2.00 33.71
N VAL A 36 -13.11 -0.78 33.19
CA VAL A 36 -12.36 0.27 33.88
C VAL A 36 -13.09 0.68 35.16
N GLY A 37 -14.41 0.90 35.10
CA GLY A 37 -15.24 1.22 36.25
C GLY A 37 -15.19 0.14 37.33
N LEU A 38 -15.26 -1.14 36.93
CA LEU A 38 -15.14 -2.26 37.87
C LEU A 38 -13.80 -2.26 38.61
N VAL A 39 -12.69 -2.04 37.89
CA VAL A 39 -11.35 -1.95 38.51
C VAL A 39 -11.29 -0.80 39.48
N LEU A 40 -11.79 0.40 39.09
CA LEU A 40 -11.81 1.55 39.97
C LEU A 40 -12.60 1.31 41.25
N VAL A 41 -13.78 0.67 41.14
CA VAL A 41 -14.60 0.31 42.32
C VAL A 41 -13.88 -0.67 43.23
N ILE A 42 -13.25 -1.71 42.65
CA ILE A 42 -12.50 -2.71 43.44
C ILE A 42 -11.30 -2.05 44.14
N VAL A 43 -10.52 -1.25 43.41
CA VAL A 43 -9.35 -0.54 43.98
C VAL A 43 -9.79 0.41 45.08
N ALA A 44 -10.87 1.19 44.89
CA ALA A 44 -11.42 2.08 45.90
C ALA A 44 -11.91 1.33 47.14
N LEU A 45 -12.58 0.19 46.96
CA LEU A 45 -13.05 -0.64 48.08
C LEU A 45 -11.90 -1.21 48.90
N ILE A 46 -10.87 -1.75 48.25
CA ILE A 46 -9.68 -2.30 48.93
C ILE A 46 -8.90 -1.19 49.62
N ALA A 47 -8.70 -0.04 48.98
CA ALA A 47 -8.05 1.12 49.58
C ALA A 47 -8.81 1.60 50.83
N TRP A 48 -10.15 1.63 50.76
CA TRP A 48 -10.99 1.98 51.89
C TRP A 48 -10.85 0.96 53.05
N LEU A 49 -10.76 -0.33 52.74
CA LEU A 49 -10.49 -1.36 53.75
C LEU A 49 -9.12 -1.21 54.37
N PHE A 50 -8.10 -0.91 53.60
CA PHE A 50 -6.74 -0.63 54.13
C PHE A 50 -6.73 0.55 55.07
N ASN A 51 -7.43 1.64 54.78
CA ASN A 51 -7.59 2.76 55.69
C ASN A 51 -8.29 2.43 57.02
N LYS A 52 -9.05 1.35 57.11
CA LYS A 52 -9.64 0.92 58.38
C LYS A 52 -8.67 0.21 59.32
N VAL A 53 -7.57 -0.31 58.75
CA VAL A 53 -6.56 -1.13 59.48
C VAL A 53 -5.22 -0.38 59.59
N ALA A 54 -4.98 0.61 58.73
CA ALA A 54 -3.75 1.39 58.70
C ALA A 54 -3.67 2.43 59.86
N ASP A 55 -2.44 2.84 60.21
CA ASP A 55 -2.19 3.93 61.14
C ASP A 55 -2.85 5.23 60.62
N PRO A 56 -3.56 6.00 61.45
CA PRO A 56 -4.19 7.26 61.08
C PRO A 56 -3.23 8.29 60.41
N ASN A 57 -1.94 8.16 60.62
CA ASN A 57 -0.91 9.04 60.05
C ASN A 57 -0.46 8.65 58.62
N GLU A 58 -0.79 7.44 58.14
CA GLU A 58 -0.41 6.92 56.80
C GLU A 58 -1.56 6.84 55.81
N GLN A 59 -2.56 7.70 55.93
CA GLN A 59 -3.77 7.69 55.08
C GLN A 59 -3.42 7.64 53.60
N TRP A 60 -4.18 6.84 52.80
CA TRP A 60 -4.25 6.76 51.34
C TRP A 60 -2.93 6.61 50.56
N PHE A 61 -1.75 6.92 51.13
CA PHE A 61 -0.44 6.89 50.45
C PHE A 61 0.58 5.97 51.14
N SER A 62 0.16 5.10 52.06
CA SER A 62 1.03 4.08 52.61
C SER A 62 1.56 3.12 51.55
N THR A 63 2.66 2.44 51.83
CA THR A 63 3.27 1.48 50.89
C THR A 63 2.24 0.46 50.30
N PRO A 64 1.34 -0.14 51.10
CA PRO A 64 0.29 -1.04 50.54
C PRO A 64 -0.67 -0.35 49.56
N HIS A 65 -1.02 0.92 49.80
CA HIS A 65 -1.89 1.67 48.89
C HIS A 65 -1.18 1.93 47.55
N VAL A 66 0.08 2.29 47.57
CA VAL A 66 0.85 2.52 46.34
C VAL A 66 0.93 1.22 45.51
N PHE A 67 1.20 0.08 46.12
CA PHE A 67 1.16 -1.21 45.43
C PHE A 67 -0.23 -1.52 44.85
N LEU A 68 -1.28 -1.29 45.61
CA LEU A 68 -2.67 -1.49 45.13
C LEU A 68 -2.97 -0.62 43.90
N TYR A 69 -2.57 0.65 43.91
CA TYR A 69 -2.80 1.56 42.77
C TYR A 69 -2.01 1.13 41.55
N VAL A 70 -0.74 0.70 41.71
CA VAL A 70 0.06 0.16 40.61
C VAL A 70 -0.58 -1.11 40.01
N ILE A 71 -0.97 -2.06 40.87
CA ILE A 71 -1.65 -3.29 40.43
C ILE A 71 -2.98 -2.96 39.76
N GLY A 72 -3.77 -2.06 40.32
CA GLY A 72 -5.03 -1.62 39.73
C GLY A 72 -4.85 -0.95 38.37
N PHE A 73 -3.82 -0.13 38.23
CA PHE A 73 -3.48 0.49 36.95
C PHE A 73 -3.09 -0.55 35.89
N VAL A 74 -2.23 -1.50 36.24
CA VAL A 74 -1.85 -2.59 35.34
C VAL A 74 -3.08 -3.43 34.96
N ALA A 75 -3.93 -3.77 35.92
CA ALA A 75 -5.17 -4.50 35.67
C ALA A 75 -6.11 -3.73 34.73
N ALA A 76 -6.24 -2.42 34.92
CA ALA A 76 -7.06 -1.56 34.06
C ALA A 76 -6.53 -1.57 32.62
N ILE A 77 -5.21 -1.48 32.41
CA ILE A 77 -4.58 -1.58 31.09
C ILE A 77 -4.88 -2.93 30.43
N LEU A 78 -4.68 -4.03 31.16
CA LEU A 78 -4.93 -5.38 30.63
C LEU A 78 -6.41 -5.58 30.24
N LEU A 79 -7.33 -5.11 31.07
CA LEU A 79 -8.76 -5.17 30.81
C LEU A 79 -9.19 -4.24 29.67
N TYR A 80 -8.54 -3.08 29.53
CA TYR A 80 -8.73 -2.18 28.39
C TYR A 80 -8.37 -2.91 27.07
N PHE A 81 -7.16 -3.51 26.99
CA PHE A 81 -6.78 -4.28 25.81
C PHE A 81 -7.73 -5.45 25.53
N ARG A 82 -8.24 -6.12 26.59
CA ARG A 82 -9.25 -7.16 26.43
C ARG A 82 -10.58 -6.60 25.91
N ALA A 83 -10.99 -5.42 26.34
CA ALA A 83 -12.23 -4.78 25.92
C ALA A 83 -12.22 -4.37 24.44
N ILE A 84 -11.08 -3.90 23.92
CA ILE A 84 -10.94 -3.45 22.52
C ILE A 84 -10.67 -4.59 21.54
N ARG A 85 -10.34 -5.81 22.01
CA ARG A 85 -10.02 -6.98 21.15
C ARG A 85 -11.02 -7.23 20.02
N PRO A 86 -12.36 -7.14 20.22
CA PRO A 86 -13.31 -7.39 19.13
C PRO A 86 -13.12 -6.43 17.96
N ALA A 87 -12.93 -5.14 18.25
CA ALA A 87 -12.69 -4.12 17.26
C ALA A 87 -11.33 -4.32 16.55
N THR A 88 -10.27 -4.60 17.33
CA THR A 88 -8.93 -4.83 16.79
C THR A 88 -8.89 -6.06 15.87
N ARG A 89 -9.52 -7.15 16.28
CA ARG A 89 -9.62 -8.36 15.46
C ARG A 89 -10.37 -8.10 14.16
N LEU A 90 -11.50 -7.39 14.24
CA LEU A 90 -12.26 -7.03 13.06
C LEU A 90 -11.45 -6.14 12.14
N GLN A 91 -10.68 -5.19 12.66
CA GLN A 91 -9.82 -4.31 11.87
C GLN A 91 -8.65 -5.05 11.22
N GLN A 92 -8.07 -6.05 11.88
CA GLN A 92 -7.02 -6.91 11.31
C GLN A 92 -7.57 -7.84 10.22
N SER A 93 -8.72 -8.48 10.46
CA SER A 93 -9.36 -9.34 9.45
C SER A 93 -10.04 -8.56 8.32
N PHE A 94 -10.14 -7.25 8.45
CA PHE A 94 -10.87 -6.38 7.54
C PHE A 94 -10.25 -6.39 6.14
N ARG A 95 -8.95 -6.14 6.01
CA ARG A 95 -8.25 -6.16 4.73
C ARG A 95 -8.30 -7.56 4.11
N GLU A 96 -8.00 -8.59 4.88
CA GLU A 96 -8.01 -9.99 4.41
C GLU A 96 -9.38 -10.46 3.94
N THR A 97 -10.46 -9.90 4.51
CA THR A 97 -11.83 -10.30 4.18
C THR A 97 -12.45 -9.42 3.08
N LEU A 98 -12.32 -8.10 3.19
CA LEU A 98 -13.01 -7.18 2.30
C LEU A 98 -12.28 -6.91 0.99
N VAL A 99 -10.95 -6.85 0.98
CA VAL A 99 -10.22 -6.65 -0.28
C VAL A 99 -10.55 -7.74 -1.30
N PRO A 100 -10.57 -9.05 -0.93
CA PRO A 100 -11.06 -10.10 -1.83
C PRO A 100 -12.53 -9.96 -2.26
N ILE A 101 -13.38 -9.41 -1.40
CA ILE A 101 -14.79 -9.17 -1.75
C ILE A 101 -14.92 -8.02 -2.75
N ILE A 102 -14.23 -6.91 -2.47
CA ILE A 102 -14.26 -5.69 -3.29
C ILE A 102 -13.71 -5.96 -4.69
N PHE A 103 -12.61 -6.71 -4.78
CA PHE A 103 -11.92 -7.01 -6.03
C PHE A 103 -12.19 -8.42 -6.57
N GLY A 104 -13.17 -9.14 -6.01
CA GLY A 104 -13.50 -10.51 -6.42
C GLY A 104 -14.01 -10.68 -7.87
N PHE A 105 -14.20 -9.57 -8.60
CA PHE A 105 -14.44 -9.57 -10.04
C PHE A 105 -13.15 -9.77 -10.88
N ILE A 106 -11.98 -9.68 -10.25
CA ILE A 106 -10.68 -9.98 -10.86
C ILE A 106 -10.50 -11.50 -10.88
N GLY A 107 -10.18 -12.07 -12.05
CA GLY A 107 -9.94 -13.51 -12.18
C GLY A 107 -8.72 -13.96 -11.38
N ASP A 108 -8.79 -15.11 -10.73
CA ASP A 108 -7.70 -15.71 -9.92
C ASP A 108 -7.12 -14.77 -8.85
N MET A 109 -7.96 -13.87 -8.34
CA MET A 109 -7.57 -12.83 -7.38
C MET A 109 -6.95 -13.42 -6.12
N ARG A 110 -5.79 -12.90 -5.72
CA ARG A 110 -5.12 -13.17 -4.44
C ARG A 110 -4.73 -11.86 -3.79
N TYR A 111 -4.88 -11.82 -2.49
CA TYR A 111 -4.48 -10.69 -1.65
C TYR A 111 -3.44 -11.11 -0.63
N GLN A 112 -2.41 -10.28 -0.47
CA GLN A 112 -1.37 -10.42 0.54
C GLN A 112 -1.06 -9.06 1.16
N HIS A 113 -0.50 -9.03 2.35
CA HIS A 113 -0.18 -7.80 3.08
C HIS A 113 1.14 -7.98 3.84
N ASP A 114 1.94 -6.91 3.91
CA ASP A 114 3.22 -6.89 4.64
C ASP A 114 4.23 -7.99 4.22
N VAL A 115 4.21 -8.41 2.96
CA VAL A 115 5.20 -9.35 2.40
C VAL A 115 5.92 -8.72 1.21
N THR A 116 7.03 -9.31 0.79
CA THR A 116 7.73 -8.86 -0.42
C THR A 116 7.02 -9.40 -1.66
N PRO A 117 6.64 -8.54 -2.64
CA PRO A 117 6.00 -8.97 -3.89
C PRO A 117 6.93 -9.87 -4.71
N HIS A 118 6.36 -10.88 -5.38
CA HIS A 118 7.15 -11.83 -6.19
C HIS A 118 7.84 -11.16 -7.40
N SER A 119 7.24 -10.12 -7.96
CA SER A 119 7.81 -9.40 -9.11
C SER A 119 8.89 -8.41 -8.72
N PHE A 120 9.01 -8.03 -7.44
CA PHE A 120 9.90 -6.95 -7.01
C PHE A 120 11.38 -7.23 -7.31
N ASP A 121 11.83 -8.47 -7.16
CA ASP A 121 13.22 -8.84 -7.45
C ASP A 121 13.57 -8.75 -8.95
N ARG A 122 12.55 -8.76 -9.82
CA ARG A 122 12.70 -8.63 -11.28
C ARG A 122 12.57 -7.20 -11.77
N LEU A 123 12.12 -6.27 -10.91
CA LEU A 123 12.05 -4.84 -11.23
C LEU A 123 13.47 -4.27 -11.38
N PRO A 124 13.84 -3.71 -12.54
CA PRO A 124 15.14 -3.07 -12.73
C PRO A 124 15.32 -1.93 -11.73
N ARG A 125 16.41 -1.97 -10.97
CA ARG A 125 16.69 -0.98 -9.91
C ARG A 125 16.85 0.44 -10.45
N GLU A 126 17.26 0.57 -11.68
CA GLU A 126 17.38 1.84 -12.41
C GLU A 126 16.05 2.58 -12.51
N THR A 127 14.94 1.86 -12.47
CA THR A 127 13.58 2.43 -12.50
C THR A 127 13.26 3.26 -11.26
N VAL A 128 13.73 2.81 -10.10
CA VAL A 128 13.42 3.44 -8.81
C VAL A 128 14.61 4.20 -8.22
N GLY A 129 15.82 3.89 -8.64
CA GLY A 129 17.06 4.45 -8.08
C GLY A 129 17.57 3.65 -6.87
N GLY A 130 18.60 4.17 -6.21
CA GLY A 130 19.19 3.54 -5.02
C GLY A 130 18.28 3.67 -3.81
N PHE A 131 18.03 2.55 -3.13
CA PHE A 131 17.36 2.49 -1.84
C PHE A 131 18.01 1.41 -0.97
N THR A 132 17.93 1.59 0.35
CA THR A 132 18.44 0.63 1.33
C THR A 132 17.30 0.01 2.15
N MET A 133 16.14 0.64 2.14
CA MET A 133 14.95 0.21 2.88
C MET A 133 13.74 0.17 1.96
N SER A 134 12.91 -0.84 2.14
CA SER A 134 11.67 -1.02 1.42
C SER A 134 10.54 -1.40 2.38
N ARG A 135 9.35 -0.93 2.09
CA ARG A 135 8.11 -1.38 2.73
C ARG A 135 7.06 -1.58 1.66
N PHE A 136 6.39 -2.71 1.75
CA PHE A 136 5.27 -3.06 0.89
C PHE A 136 4.02 -3.13 1.75
N ASP A 137 2.92 -2.60 1.26
CA ASP A 137 1.64 -2.65 1.96
C ASP A 137 0.74 -3.69 1.26
N ASP A 138 -0.35 -3.27 0.63
CA ASP A 138 -1.31 -4.17 0.00
C ASP A 138 -0.76 -4.72 -1.33
N ILE A 139 -0.85 -6.04 -1.52
CA ILE A 139 -0.46 -6.75 -2.74
C ILE A 139 -1.67 -7.47 -3.29
N ILE A 140 -2.05 -7.13 -4.50
CA ILE A 140 -3.17 -7.74 -5.23
C ILE A 140 -2.63 -8.36 -6.50
N SER A 141 -2.83 -9.66 -6.67
CA SER A 141 -2.48 -10.36 -7.92
C SER A 141 -3.69 -11.07 -8.50
N GLY A 142 -3.67 -11.27 -9.80
CA GLY A 142 -4.77 -11.93 -10.50
C GLY A 142 -4.63 -11.83 -12.01
N ARG A 143 -5.77 -11.93 -12.71
CA ARG A 143 -5.86 -11.79 -14.18
C ARG A 143 -6.83 -10.69 -14.55
N TYR A 144 -6.37 -9.78 -15.40
CA TYR A 144 -7.17 -8.70 -15.94
C TYR A 144 -7.13 -8.75 -17.47
N GLU A 145 -8.28 -8.79 -18.14
CA GLU A 145 -8.36 -8.91 -19.61
C GLU A 145 -7.45 -10.02 -20.19
N GLY A 146 -7.35 -11.14 -19.48
CA GLY A 146 -6.60 -12.31 -19.90
C GLY A 146 -5.11 -12.31 -19.58
N PHE A 147 -4.51 -11.22 -19.07
CA PHE A 147 -3.11 -11.21 -18.66
C PHE A 147 -2.93 -11.27 -17.13
N PRO A 148 -1.90 -11.97 -16.65
CA PRO A 148 -1.57 -11.98 -15.25
C PRO A 148 -0.93 -10.66 -14.82
N PHE A 149 -1.25 -10.21 -13.59
CA PHE A 149 -0.63 -9.04 -12.99
C PHE A 149 -0.36 -9.24 -11.50
N GLU A 150 0.59 -8.47 -10.97
CA GLU A 150 0.81 -8.26 -9.54
C GLU A 150 0.90 -6.74 -9.31
N LEU A 151 -0.03 -6.22 -8.52
CA LEU A 151 -0.10 -4.82 -8.14
C LEU A 151 0.23 -4.69 -6.66
N TYR A 152 1.10 -3.75 -6.29
CA TYR A 152 1.45 -3.52 -4.89
C TYR A 152 1.79 -2.06 -4.61
N GLU A 153 1.54 -1.64 -3.40
CA GLU A 153 2.02 -0.37 -2.87
C GLU A 153 3.45 -0.52 -2.35
N ALA A 154 4.33 0.40 -2.74
CA ALA A 154 5.73 0.41 -2.35
C ALA A 154 6.16 1.77 -1.79
N ASP A 155 6.87 1.75 -0.67
CA ASP A 155 7.61 2.90 -0.12
C ASP A 155 9.09 2.50 -0.04
N LEU A 156 9.93 3.10 -0.90
CA LEU A 156 11.34 2.82 -1.04
C LEU A 156 12.14 4.07 -0.66
N TRP A 157 13.11 3.91 0.26
CA TRP A 157 13.88 5.06 0.72
C TRP A 157 15.32 4.68 1.06
N ASP A 158 16.19 5.67 1.06
CA ASP A 158 17.54 5.52 1.60
C ASP A 158 17.52 5.82 3.10
N GLY A 159 17.92 4.81 3.89
CA GLY A 159 18.01 4.87 5.34
C GLY A 159 19.36 5.36 5.85
N GLY A 160 20.07 6.23 5.10
CA GLY A 160 21.37 6.75 5.45
C GLY A 160 21.45 7.30 6.90
N ALA A 161 22.69 7.42 7.44
CA ALA A 161 22.99 7.79 8.82
C ALA A 161 22.47 9.18 9.25
N THR A 162 21.94 9.97 8.35
CA THR A 162 21.30 11.27 8.63
C THR A 162 19.79 11.09 8.81
N LYS A 163 19.22 11.83 9.79
CA LYS A 163 17.79 11.80 10.16
C LYS A 163 16.81 12.14 9.02
N ASN A 164 17.26 12.44 7.82
CA ASN A 164 16.44 12.76 6.68
C ASN A 164 16.27 11.52 5.80
N LYS A 165 15.09 10.91 5.89
CA LYS A 165 14.62 9.85 4.99
C LYS A 165 14.52 10.43 3.58
N ALA A 166 15.41 10.03 2.67
CA ALA A 166 15.28 10.38 1.25
C ALA A 166 14.42 9.32 0.56
N THR A 167 13.16 9.63 0.32
CA THR A 167 12.27 8.75 -0.42
C THR A 167 12.67 8.74 -1.89
N THR A 168 12.96 7.57 -2.44
CA THR A 168 13.31 7.36 -3.85
C THR A 168 12.11 7.02 -4.71
N PHE A 169 11.16 6.29 -4.14
CA PHE A 169 9.85 6.03 -4.75
C PHE A 169 8.81 5.77 -3.66
N LYS A 170 7.63 6.33 -3.84
CA LYS A 170 6.43 5.98 -3.10
C LYS A 170 5.26 5.97 -4.07
N GLY A 171 4.50 4.87 -4.10
CA GLY A 171 3.37 4.73 -5.01
C GLY A 171 2.98 3.30 -5.27
N VAL A 172 2.30 3.10 -6.39
CA VAL A 172 1.83 1.80 -6.86
C VAL A 172 2.73 1.27 -7.96
N VAL A 173 3.08 0.01 -7.87
CA VAL A 173 3.77 -0.75 -8.91
C VAL A 173 2.83 -1.80 -9.46
N VAL A 174 2.70 -1.86 -10.78
CA VAL A 174 2.00 -2.94 -11.48
C VAL A 174 3.01 -3.71 -12.31
N ALA A 175 3.24 -4.95 -11.96
CA ALA A 175 3.99 -5.90 -12.77
C ALA A 175 3.01 -6.72 -13.62
N PHE A 176 3.33 -6.92 -14.88
CA PHE A 176 2.51 -7.64 -15.85
C PHE A 176 3.37 -8.36 -16.90
N GLU A 177 2.80 -9.37 -17.55
CA GLU A 177 3.46 -10.03 -18.67
C GLU A 177 3.30 -9.21 -19.95
N THR A 178 4.40 -8.92 -20.65
CA THR A 178 4.39 -8.22 -21.94
C THR A 178 3.83 -9.12 -23.05
N ILE A 179 3.25 -8.53 -24.12
CA ILE A 179 2.76 -9.31 -25.28
C ILE A 179 3.94 -9.97 -26.01
N GLU A 180 4.99 -9.19 -26.25
CA GLU A 180 6.24 -9.69 -26.81
C GLU A 180 7.37 -9.41 -25.82
N PRO A 181 8.24 -10.39 -25.49
CA PRO A 181 9.36 -10.18 -24.62
C PRO A 181 10.33 -9.14 -25.20
N PHE A 182 10.75 -8.19 -24.39
CA PHE A 182 11.81 -7.27 -24.77
C PHE A 182 13.17 -7.98 -24.65
N PRO A 183 14.03 -7.97 -25.69
CA PRO A 183 15.29 -8.70 -25.65
C PRO A 183 16.37 -7.95 -24.86
N GLY A 184 16.20 -7.82 -23.56
CA GLY A 184 17.06 -7.11 -22.64
C GLY A 184 16.28 -6.35 -21.58
N ILE A 185 16.82 -5.22 -21.14
CA ILE A 185 16.22 -4.31 -20.17
C ILE A 185 16.04 -2.93 -20.81
N LEU A 186 14.86 -2.35 -20.68
CA LEU A 186 14.55 -0.97 -21.06
C LEU A 186 13.90 -0.28 -19.87
N VAL A 187 14.43 0.88 -19.50
CA VAL A 187 13.91 1.70 -18.40
C VAL A 187 13.61 3.11 -18.88
N ALA A 188 12.44 3.62 -18.57
CA ALA A 188 12.06 5.01 -18.64
C ALA A 188 11.78 5.49 -17.20
N ALA A 189 12.72 6.19 -16.61
CA ALA A 189 12.65 6.67 -15.23
C ALA A 189 12.69 8.19 -15.19
N ARG A 190 12.17 8.78 -14.11
CA ARG A 190 12.31 10.22 -13.87
C ARG A 190 13.79 10.60 -13.88
N ARG A 191 14.14 11.64 -14.62
CA ARG A 191 15.49 12.20 -14.61
C ARG A 191 15.84 12.67 -13.20
N ALA A 192 16.98 12.22 -12.71
CA ALA A 192 17.43 12.56 -11.36
C ALA A 192 18.67 13.46 -11.47
N ASP A 193 18.65 14.59 -10.75
CA ASP A 193 19.75 15.53 -10.67
C ASP A 193 20.68 15.21 -9.49
N GLY A 194 21.93 15.63 -9.59
CA GLY A 194 22.91 15.58 -8.50
C GLY A 194 23.30 14.18 -8.04
N ILE A 195 23.42 13.99 -6.72
CA ILE A 195 23.93 12.77 -6.08
C ILE A 195 23.07 11.53 -6.43
N VAL A 196 21.76 11.69 -6.54
CA VAL A 196 20.83 10.59 -6.87
C VAL A 196 21.10 10.08 -8.31
N GLY A 197 21.36 11.00 -9.25
CA GLY A 197 21.75 10.64 -10.63
C GLY A 197 23.08 9.89 -10.68
N PHE A 198 24.04 10.30 -9.85
CA PHE A 198 25.34 9.63 -9.75
C PHE A 198 25.21 8.17 -9.26
N PHE A 199 24.48 7.93 -8.19
CA PHE A 199 24.27 6.57 -7.68
C PHE A 199 23.49 5.70 -8.66
N ARG A 200 22.47 6.25 -9.34
CA ARG A 200 21.77 5.53 -10.40
C ARG A 200 22.70 5.10 -11.52
N GLY A 201 23.62 5.98 -11.93
CA GLY A 201 24.64 5.67 -12.94
C GLY A 201 25.59 4.53 -12.54
N MET A 202 25.93 4.40 -11.25
CA MET A 202 26.79 3.29 -10.76
C MET A 202 26.10 1.92 -10.87
N PHE A 203 24.79 1.83 -10.63
CA PHE A 203 24.04 0.58 -10.78
C PHE A 203 23.74 0.26 -12.26
N ALA A 204 23.72 1.26 -13.13
CA ALA A 204 23.43 1.15 -14.56
C ALA A 204 24.67 0.90 -15.44
N ALA A 205 25.76 0.37 -14.90
CA ALA A 205 27.05 0.24 -15.61
C ALA A 205 27.01 -0.54 -16.95
N LYS A 206 25.92 -1.33 -17.18
CA LYS A 206 25.68 -2.08 -18.42
C LYS A 206 24.64 -1.43 -19.34
N MET A 207 23.95 -0.38 -18.89
CA MET A 207 22.87 0.26 -19.64
C MET A 207 23.34 1.59 -20.22
N GLN A 208 23.03 1.81 -21.48
CA GLN A 208 23.34 3.05 -22.17
C GLN A 208 22.14 3.99 -22.16
N GLU A 209 22.40 5.27 -21.94
CA GLU A 209 21.38 6.32 -22.05
C GLU A 209 21.09 6.60 -23.54
N MET A 210 19.82 6.89 -23.83
CA MET A 210 19.35 7.24 -25.16
C MET A 210 18.29 8.34 -25.09
N SER A 211 18.17 9.11 -26.18
CA SER A 211 17.15 10.15 -26.35
C SER A 211 15.90 9.60 -26.99
N SER A 212 14.74 10.11 -26.57
CA SER A 212 13.44 9.85 -27.23
C SER A 212 13.26 10.61 -28.53
N GLY A 213 14.11 11.62 -28.77
CA GLY A 213 13.92 12.58 -29.88
C GLY A 213 12.82 13.64 -29.60
N VAL A 214 12.24 13.64 -28.40
CA VAL A 214 11.25 14.61 -27.93
C VAL A 214 11.84 15.39 -26.74
N PRO A 215 12.31 16.63 -26.94
CA PRO A 215 13.04 17.39 -25.90
C PRO A 215 12.29 17.53 -24.58
N GLU A 216 10.96 17.68 -24.64
CA GLU A 216 10.12 17.84 -23.46
C GLU A 216 10.09 16.55 -22.62
N LEU A 217 10.12 15.37 -23.27
CA LEU A 217 10.21 14.09 -22.57
C LEU A 217 11.63 13.84 -22.05
N ASP A 218 12.65 14.14 -22.84
CA ASP A 218 14.04 13.97 -22.43
C ASP A 218 14.44 14.90 -21.25
N ALA A 219 13.72 16.00 -21.06
CA ALA A 219 13.88 16.87 -19.90
C ALA A 219 13.32 16.24 -18.60
N ILE A 220 12.29 15.41 -18.71
CA ILE A 220 11.60 14.77 -17.56
C ILE A 220 12.13 13.35 -17.32
N TYR A 221 12.40 12.61 -18.40
CA TYR A 221 12.75 11.19 -18.36
C TYR A 221 14.19 10.94 -18.77
N GLU A 222 14.75 9.90 -18.18
CA GLU A 222 15.98 9.27 -18.58
C GLU A 222 15.65 7.89 -19.13
N PHE A 223 16.00 7.66 -20.40
CA PHE A 223 15.82 6.37 -21.07
C PHE A 223 17.13 5.62 -21.09
N ARG A 224 17.12 4.38 -20.57
CA ARG A 224 18.29 3.51 -20.52
C ARG A 224 17.95 2.11 -20.99
N SER A 225 18.89 1.49 -21.73
CA SER A 225 18.75 0.10 -22.16
C SER A 225 20.12 -0.56 -22.28
N ASP A 226 20.17 -1.88 -22.07
CA ASP A 226 21.30 -2.74 -22.42
C ASP A 226 21.22 -3.22 -23.87
N ASN A 227 20.09 -2.97 -24.57
CA ASN A 227 19.89 -3.28 -25.99
C ASN A 227 19.30 -2.07 -26.73
N ILE A 228 20.19 -1.17 -27.17
CA ILE A 228 19.80 0.10 -27.81
C ILE A 228 19.07 -0.11 -29.14
N GLU A 229 19.43 -1.14 -29.91
CA GLU A 229 18.80 -1.40 -31.20
C GLU A 229 17.32 -1.77 -31.03
N ALA A 230 17.03 -2.65 -30.08
CA ALA A 230 15.65 -3.04 -29.78
C ALA A 230 14.88 -1.91 -29.05
N ALA A 231 15.55 -1.10 -28.24
CA ALA A 231 14.92 -0.04 -27.48
C ALA A 231 14.53 1.18 -28.34
N ARG A 232 15.35 1.53 -29.32
CA ARG A 232 15.20 2.75 -30.13
C ARG A 232 13.78 2.92 -30.73
N PRO A 233 13.20 1.95 -31.45
CA PRO A 233 11.89 2.12 -32.04
C PRO A 233 10.79 2.29 -30.99
N LEU A 234 10.94 1.71 -29.80
CA LEU A 234 9.99 1.88 -28.70
C LEU A 234 10.08 3.28 -28.09
N VAL A 235 11.30 3.73 -27.78
CA VAL A 235 11.57 5.01 -27.10
C VAL A 235 11.23 6.21 -28.00
N THR A 236 11.46 6.13 -29.31
CA THR A 236 11.09 7.19 -30.26
C THR A 236 9.63 7.11 -30.72
N GLY A 237 8.90 6.06 -30.34
CA GLY A 237 7.53 5.79 -30.78
C GLY A 237 6.54 5.59 -29.63
N ARG A 238 6.09 4.36 -29.46
CA ARG A 238 4.96 4.02 -28.55
C ARG A 238 5.25 4.33 -27.08
N LEU A 239 6.47 4.11 -26.61
CA LEU A 239 6.82 4.42 -25.22
C LEU A 239 6.76 5.94 -24.97
N ALA A 240 7.29 6.75 -25.89
CA ALA A 240 7.19 8.20 -25.78
C ALA A 240 5.73 8.69 -25.75
N GLN A 241 4.89 8.12 -26.62
CA GLN A 241 3.46 8.44 -26.64
C GLN A 241 2.74 8.05 -25.34
N ALA A 242 3.04 6.86 -24.83
CA ALA A 242 2.47 6.39 -23.57
C ALA A 242 2.89 7.27 -22.38
N LEU A 243 4.16 7.67 -22.29
CA LEU A 243 4.67 8.53 -21.23
C LEU A 243 4.09 9.94 -21.30
N LYS A 244 3.88 10.48 -22.50
CA LYS A 244 3.20 11.75 -22.69
C LYS A 244 1.76 11.70 -22.17
N TRP A 245 1.01 10.68 -22.55
CA TRP A 245 -0.36 10.47 -22.06
C TRP A 245 -0.40 10.23 -20.55
N LEU A 246 0.55 9.47 -19.99
CA LEU A 246 0.67 9.26 -18.56
C LEU A 246 0.95 10.57 -17.82
N GLY A 247 1.82 11.45 -18.34
CA GLY A 247 2.09 12.75 -17.77
C GLY A 247 0.87 13.68 -17.75
N GLU A 248 -0.04 13.56 -18.73
CA GLU A 248 -1.31 14.29 -18.75
C GLU A 248 -2.30 13.74 -17.69
N THR A 249 -2.26 12.43 -17.44
CA THR A 249 -3.17 11.74 -16.51
C THR A 249 -2.68 11.81 -15.06
N TRP A 250 -1.34 11.73 -14.84
CA TRP A 250 -0.66 11.83 -13.54
C TRP A 250 0.37 12.96 -13.56
N PRO A 251 -0.06 14.22 -13.40
CA PRO A 251 0.81 15.40 -13.59
C PRO A 251 1.77 15.66 -12.41
N ASP A 252 1.46 15.18 -11.20
CA ASP A 252 2.18 15.57 -9.99
C ASP A 252 3.59 14.95 -9.91
N ASP A 253 3.76 13.70 -10.33
CA ASP A 253 5.07 13.04 -10.45
C ASP A 253 5.03 12.07 -11.65
N PRO A 254 6.06 12.07 -12.51
CA PRO A 254 6.03 11.29 -13.73
C PRO A 254 6.01 9.78 -13.46
N ALA A 255 5.08 9.08 -14.11
CA ALA A 255 5.02 7.63 -14.13
C ALA A 255 6.32 7.07 -14.72
N ARG A 256 6.72 5.86 -14.28
CA ARG A 256 7.93 5.19 -14.76
C ARG A 256 7.56 3.85 -15.38
N ILE A 257 8.30 3.45 -16.41
CA ILE A 257 8.06 2.18 -17.10
C ILE A 257 9.38 1.43 -17.20
N ALA A 258 9.32 0.11 -16.96
CA ALA A 258 10.44 -0.78 -17.25
C ALA A 258 9.96 -2.02 -17.98
N LEU A 259 10.79 -2.52 -18.90
CA LEU A 259 10.65 -3.82 -19.54
C LEU A 259 11.90 -4.64 -19.21
N ASN A 260 11.70 -5.90 -18.81
CA ASN A 260 12.78 -6.83 -18.48
C ASN A 260 12.40 -8.23 -18.96
N GLY A 261 12.87 -8.61 -20.15
CA GLY A 261 12.42 -9.84 -20.80
C GLY A 261 10.89 -9.84 -21.02
N SER A 262 10.21 -10.83 -20.48
CA SER A 262 8.75 -10.93 -20.51
C SER A 262 8.02 -10.10 -19.45
N ASP A 263 8.74 -9.51 -18.50
CA ASP A 263 8.14 -8.69 -17.46
C ASP A 263 8.04 -7.22 -17.89
N GLY A 264 6.88 -6.62 -17.70
CA GLY A 264 6.64 -5.18 -17.80
C GLY A 264 6.29 -4.61 -16.42
N PHE A 265 6.73 -3.40 -16.15
CA PHE A 265 6.46 -2.69 -14.90
C PHE A 265 5.97 -1.29 -15.21
N LEU A 266 4.85 -0.92 -14.60
CA LEU A 266 4.32 0.44 -14.56
C LEU A 266 4.38 0.92 -13.12
N LEU A 267 5.08 2.02 -12.88
CA LEU A 267 5.20 2.64 -11.57
C LEU A 267 4.47 3.98 -11.59
N LEU A 268 3.45 4.11 -10.77
CA LEU A 268 2.65 5.32 -10.61
C LEU A 268 2.97 5.92 -9.24
N PRO A 269 3.71 7.05 -9.17
CA PRO A 269 3.91 7.74 -7.91
C PRO A 269 2.59 8.18 -7.31
N GLU A 270 2.35 7.82 -6.04
CA GLU A 270 1.14 8.15 -5.32
C GLU A 270 1.47 8.30 -3.83
N THR A 271 0.99 9.36 -3.23
CA THR A 271 1.20 9.61 -1.80
C THR A 271 0.08 9.07 -0.94
N ARG A 272 -1.13 8.92 -1.53
CA ARG A 272 -2.29 8.32 -0.87
C ARG A 272 -2.15 6.82 -0.85
N ASN A 273 -2.64 6.18 0.20
CA ASN A 273 -2.89 4.75 0.20
C ASN A 273 -4.21 4.50 -0.54
N LEU A 274 -4.15 3.85 -1.69
CA LEU A 274 -5.32 3.62 -2.57
C LEU A 274 -6.29 2.58 -2.00
N PHE A 275 -5.79 1.70 -1.14
CA PHE A 275 -6.56 0.59 -0.54
C PHE A 275 -6.83 0.83 0.94
N GLU A 276 -6.61 2.06 1.43
CA GLU A 276 -6.89 2.41 2.82
C GLU A 276 -8.38 2.48 3.05
N LEU A 277 -8.82 1.63 3.94
CA LEU A 277 -10.21 1.60 4.39
C LEU A 277 -10.36 2.51 5.62
N PRO A 278 -11.53 3.13 5.80
CA PRO A 278 -11.75 4.05 6.91
C PRO A 278 -11.58 3.34 8.25
N ALA A 279 -11.22 4.11 9.30
CA ALA A 279 -11.14 3.57 10.66
C ALA A 279 -12.45 2.87 11.07
N ILE A 280 -12.35 1.84 11.91
CA ILE A 280 -13.51 1.04 12.35
C ILE A 280 -14.64 1.87 12.99
N SER A 281 -14.34 3.07 13.46
CA SER A 281 -15.33 4.02 14.00
C SER A 281 -16.22 4.65 12.92
N VAL A 282 -15.79 4.62 11.65
CA VAL A 282 -16.49 5.22 10.51
C VAL A 282 -17.27 4.13 9.79
N PRO A 283 -18.59 4.34 9.53
CA PRO A 283 -19.37 3.40 8.71
C PRO A 283 -18.79 3.27 7.31
N LEU A 284 -18.69 2.04 6.81
CA LEU A 284 -18.23 1.77 5.46
C LEU A 284 -19.38 1.93 4.48
N ASP A 285 -19.29 2.93 3.62
CA ASP A 285 -20.27 3.20 2.56
C ASP A 285 -19.72 2.85 1.19
N TYR A 286 -20.53 2.15 0.39
CA TYR A 286 -20.12 1.71 -0.95
C TYR A 286 -19.73 2.89 -1.87
N LYS A 287 -20.53 3.96 -1.89
CA LYS A 287 -20.32 5.07 -2.83
C LYS A 287 -19.11 5.91 -2.46
N THR A 288 -18.91 6.11 -1.15
CA THR A 288 -17.87 7.00 -0.62
C THR A 288 -16.52 6.31 -0.50
N HIS A 289 -16.48 5.01 -0.18
CA HIS A 289 -15.24 4.32 0.14
C HIS A 289 -14.85 3.25 -0.89
N VAL A 290 -15.84 2.45 -1.36
CA VAL A 290 -15.55 1.27 -2.18
C VAL A 290 -15.56 1.57 -3.67
N ALA A 291 -16.53 2.35 -4.15
CA ALA A 291 -16.65 2.68 -5.56
C ALA A 291 -15.44 3.47 -6.10
N PRO A 292 -14.88 4.47 -5.37
CA PRO A 292 -13.63 5.13 -5.79
C PRO A 292 -12.46 4.16 -5.87
N MET A 293 -12.29 3.27 -4.87
CA MET A 293 -11.22 2.27 -4.84
C MET A 293 -11.30 1.30 -6.04
N ILE A 294 -12.51 0.86 -6.41
CA ILE A 294 -12.74 0.05 -7.62
C ILE A 294 -12.40 0.84 -8.89
N ALA A 295 -12.76 2.12 -8.93
CA ALA A 295 -12.46 2.98 -10.08
C ALA A 295 -10.95 3.21 -10.24
N ASP A 296 -10.23 3.49 -9.15
CA ASP A 296 -8.77 3.66 -9.14
C ASP A 296 -8.07 2.37 -9.59
N MET A 297 -8.45 1.22 -9.04
CA MET A 297 -7.95 -0.09 -9.49
C MET A 297 -8.19 -0.32 -10.98
N GLY A 298 -9.42 -0.04 -11.45
CA GLY A 298 -9.78 -0.19 -12.86
C GLY A 298 -8.96 0.72 -13.77
N ALA A 299 -8.72 1.97 -13.37
CA ALA A 299 -7.89 2.91 -14.12
C ALA A 299 -6.43 2.44 -14.20
N ILE A 300 -5.87 1.99 -13.08
CA ILE A 300 -4.49 1.47 -12.99
C ILE A 300 -4.32 0.24 -13.90
N LEU A 301 -5.24 -0.74 -13.82
CA LEU A 301 -5.17 -1.94 -14.62
C LEU A 301 -5.40 -1.68 -16.12
N ALA A 302 -6.31 -0.76 -16.48
CA ALA A 302 -6.50 -0.34 -17.85
C ALA A 302 -5.24 0.36 -18.41
N THR A 303 -4.56 1.16 -17.58
CA THR A 303 -3.28 1.77 -17.93
C THR A 303 -2.20 0.72 -18.16
N ALA A 304 -2.09 -0.26 -17.27
CA ALA A 304 -1.16 -1.38 -17.44
C ALA A 304 -1.45 -2.19 -18.73
N ALA A 305 -2.74 -2.40 -19.06
CA ALA A 305 -3.13 -3.04 -20.31
C ALA A 305 -2.71 -2.26 -21.57
N LEU A 306 -2.69 -0.93 -21.51
CA LEU A 306 -2.16 -0.08 -22.60
C LEU A 306 -0.63 -0.18 -22.68
N VAL A 307 0.06 -0.05 -21.54
CA VAL A 307 1.53 -0.13 -21.47
C VAL A 307 2.04 -1.49 -21.95
N ARG A 308 1.32 -2.56 -21.64
CA ARG A 308 1.61 -3.93 -22.10
C ARG A 308 1.74 -4.05 -23.62
N LYS A 309 1.02 -3.20 -24.37
CA LYS A 309 1.02 -3.21 -25.84
C LYS A 309 2.22 -2.46 -26.46
N ILE A 310 3.03 -1.78 -25.67
CA ILE A 310 4.14 -0.96 -26.18
C ILE A 310 5.15 -1.80 -27.00
N GLY A 311 5.46 -3.01 -26.55
CA GLY A 311 6.39 -3.92 -27.23
C GLY A 311 5.78 -4.74 -28.35
N ALA A 312 4.45 -4.75 -28.52
CA ALA A 312 3.79 -5.57 -29.53
C ALA A 312 4.07 -5.05 -30.96
N LYS A 313 4.31 -5.95 -31.91
CA LYS A 313 4.35 -5.59 -33.33
C LYS A 313 2.97 -5.12 -33.78
N ASP A 314 2.95 -4.17 -34.74
CA ASP A 314 1.69 -3.81 -35.38
C ASP A 314 1.14 -5.06 -36.09
N GLU A 315 -0.09 -5.46 -35.76
CA GLU A 315 -0.80 -6.39 -36.60
C GLU A 315 -0.98 -5.70 -37.97
N ALA A 316 -0.30 -6.25 -38.96
CA ALA A 316 -0.29 -5.74 -40.34
C ALA A 316 -1.65 -6.00 -41.03
#